data_37e04f3f25e0cf5c7aae964df55b76fc
#
_entry.id   37e04f3f25e0cf5c7aae964df55b76fc
#
_cell.length_a   1.000
_cell.length_b   1.000
_cell.length_c   1.000
_cell.angle_alpha   90.00
_cell.angle_beta   90.00
_cell.angle_gamma   90.00
#
_symmetry.space_group_name_H-M   'P 1'
#
loop_
_entity.id
_entity.type
_entity.pdbx_description
1 polymer ?
#
loop_
_entity_poly.entity_id
_entity_poly.type
_entity_poly.pdbx_seq_one_letter_code
_entity_poly.pdbx_strand_id
1 'polypeptide(L)'
;FIILPILIGFTAAREFGGNPYLGATLGGILTHPALTNAWGVAAGFHTMNFFGIEVAMIGYQGTVFPVLLAVWFMSMVEKRLRRGIPDALDLILTPFLTVIISGFIALLLIGPAGRALGDGISFILSTLISHAGWLAGLLFGGLYSVIVITGIHHSFHAIEAGLLGNPSIGVNFLLPIWAMANVAQGGACFAVWFKTKDAKIKAITLPSAFSAMLGITEAAIFGINLRFVKPFI
;
A
#
# COMPACT_ATOMS: atom_id res chain seq x y z
N PHE A 1 6.64 9.07 -1.82
CA PHE A 1 6.06 7.71 -2.01
C PHE A 1 7.08 6.63 -2.38
N ILE A 2 8.18 6.95 -3.08
CA ILE A 2 9.21 5.96 -3.47
C ILE A 2 9.79 5.22 -2.25
N ILE A 3 10.08 5.94 -1.17
CA ILE A 3 10.65 5.38 0.08
C ILE A 3 9.63 4.77 1.04
N LEU A 4 8.35 4.82 0.71
CA LEU A 4 7.27 4.30 1.56
C LEU A 4 7.51 2.84 1.99
N PRO A 5 7.94 1.91 1.12
CA PRO A 5 8.28 0.55 1.50
C PRO A 5 9.34 0.43 2.59
N ILE A 6 10.31 1.34 2.62
CA ILE A 6 11.36 1.36 3.65
C ILE A 6 10.77 1.71 5.02
N LEU A 7 9.92 2.74 5.07
CA LEU A 7 9.25 3.18 6.30
C LEU A 7 8.27 2.13 6.82
N ILE A 8 7.49 1.53 5.92
CA ILE A 8 6.59 0.42 6.25
C ILE A 8 7.40 -0.78 6.71
N GLY A 9 8.49 -1.11 6.03
CA GLY A 9 9.37 -2.22 6.39
C GLY A 9 9.88 -2.08 7.82
N PHE A 10 10.32 -0.89 8.20
CA PHE A 10 10.78 -0.60 9.55
C PHE A 10 9.67 -0.77 10.59
N THR A 11 8.53 -0.13 10.38
CA THR A 11 7.42 -0.14 11.34
C THR A 11 6.75 -1.50 11.44
N ALA A 12 6.51 -2.17 10.31
CA ALA A 12 5.89 -3.49 10.26
C ALA A 12 6.77 -4.57 10.91
N ALA A 13 8.10 -4.53 10.70
CA ALA A 13 9.00 -5.46 11.37
C ALA A 13 8.91 -5.34 12.89
N ARG A 14 8.82 -4.10 13.41
CA ARG A 14 8.62 -3.84 14.84
C ARG A 14 7.30 -4.44 15.35
N GLU A 15 6.20 -4.24 14.64
CA GLU A 15 4.89 -4.78 15.00
C GLU A 15 4.85 -6.32 14.92
N PHE A 16 5.52 -6.90 13.93
CA PHE A 16 5.62 -8.36 13.81
C PHE A 16 6.68 -8.97 14.72
N GLY A 17 7.37 -8.16 15.55
CA GLY A 17 8.38 -8.60 16.51
C GLY A 17 9.67 -9.11 15.84
N GLY A 18 9.99 -8.61 14.68
CA GLY A 18 11.28 -8.76 13.99
C GLY A 18 12.17 -7.53 14.18
N ASN A 19 13.35 -7.55 13.57
CA ASN A 19 14.29 -6.44 13.63
C ASN A 19 13.87 -5.32 12.64
N PRO A 20 13.59 -4.08 13.12
CA PRO A 20 13.16 -2.97 12.27
C PRO A 20 14.16 -2.60 11.17
N TYR A 21 15.45 -2.72 11.44
CA TYR A 21 16.48 -2.40 10.45
C TYR A 21 16.52 -3.41 9.31
N LEU A 22 16.29 -4.70 9.60
CA LEU A 22 16.15 -5.73 8.57
C LEU A 22 14.89 -5.49 7.74
N GLY A 23 13.80 -5.05 8.38
CA GLY A 23 12.57 -4.66 7.68
C GLY A 23 12.79 -3.48 6.75
N ALA A 24 13.51 -2.45 7.18
CA ALA A 24 13.88 -1.31 6.35
C ALA A 24 14.79 -1.76 5.17
N THR A 25 15.75 -2.65 5.44
CA THR A 25 16.64 -3.21 4.41
C THR A 25 15.83 -3.96 3.35
N LEU A 26 14.87 -4.79 3.76
CA LEU A 26 13.98 -5.50 2.83
C LEU A 26 13.13 -4.52 2.00
N GLY A 27 12.60 -3.45 2.62
CA GLY A 27 11.93 -2.36 1.91
C GLY A 27 12.83 -1.68 0.89
N GLY A 28 14.12 -1.49 1.23
CA GLY A 28 15.15 -0.96 0.32
C GLY A 28 15.43 -1.88 -0.86
N ILE A 29 15.48 -3.20 -0.64
CA ILE A 29 15.61 -4.20 -1.72
C ILE A 29 14.43 -4.11 -2.68
N LEU A 30 13.21 -4.00 -2.16
CA LEU A 30 11.98 -3.93 -2.95
C LEU A 30 11.83 -2.61 -3.74
N THR A 31 12.58 -1.58 -3.39
CA THR A 31 12.58 -0.28 -4.09
C THR A 31 13.89 0.03 -4.80
N HIS A 32 14.79 -0.96 -4.91
CA HIS A 32 16.13 -0.76 -5.48
C HIS A 32 16.06 -0.22 -6.92
N PRO A 33 16.91 0.74 -7.29
CA PRO A 33 16.92 1.34 -8.64
C PRO A 33 17.17 0.37 -9.80
N ALA A 34 17.77 -0.81 -9.55
CA ALA A 34 17.92 -1.87 -10.54
C ALA A 34 16.58 -2.53 -10.94
N LEU A 35 15.54 -2.34 -10.13
CA LEU A 35 14.20 -2.78 -10.45
C LEU A 35 13.48 -1.72 -11.29
N THR A 36 12.71 -2.15 -12.28
CA THR A 36 11.84 -1.25 -13.03
C THR A 36 10.86 -0.57 -12.08
N ASN A 37 10.78 0.75 -12.12
CA ASN A 37 9.89 1.49 -11.24
C ASN A 37 8.44 1.05 -11.42
N ALA A 38 7.70 0.85 -10.31
CA ALA A 38 6.31 0.39 -10.30
C ALA A 38 5.39 1.23 -11.21
N TRP A 39 5.64 2.53 -11.32
CA TRP A 39 4.85 3.44 -12.19
C TRP A 39 5.30 3.43 -13.66
N GLY A 40 6.47 2.87 -13.96
CA GLY A 40 7.01 2.75 -15.31
C GLY A 40 6.75 1.40 -15.98
N VAL A 41 6.12 0.45 -15.29
CA VAL A 41 5.91 -0.93 -15.79
C VAL A 41 5.12 -0.97 -17.10
N ALA A 42 4.18 -0.06 -17.30
CA ALA A 42 3.40 0.04 -18.55
C ALA A 42 4.27 0.35 -19.79
N ALA A 43 5.42 0.99 -19.61
CA ALA A 43 6.39 1.25 -20.69
C ALA A 43 7.32 0.06 -20.99
N GLY A 44 7.21 -1.02 -20.20
CA GLY A 44 8.02 -2.21 -20.30
C GLY A 44 8.87 -2.46 -19.04
N PHE A 45 9.27 -3.70 -18.84
CA PHE A 45 10.12 -4.09 -17.71
C PHE A 45 11.15 -5.14 -18.16
N HIS A 46 12.25 -5.22 -17.42
CA HIS A 46 13.28 -6.23 -17.66
C HIS A 46 12.96 -7.52 -16.91
N THR A 47 13.23 -8.64 -17.53
CA THR A 47 13.25 -9.95 -16.88
C THR A 47 14.69 -10.40 -16.67
N MET A 48 14.92 -11.11 -15.57
CA MET A 48 16.20 -11.78 -15.29
C MET A 48 15.94 -13.28 -15.16
N ASN A 49 16.77 -14.08 -15.85
CA ASN A 49 16.74 -15.52 -15.67
C ASN A 49 17.52 -15.90 -14.39
N PHE A 50 16.82 -16.47 -13.44
CA PHE A 50 17.38 -16.94 -12.19
C PHE A 50 17.19 -18.46 -12.08
N PHE A 51 18.25 -19.22 -12.31
CA PHE A 51 18.25 -20.69 -12.32
C PHE A 51 17.15 -21.31 -13.20
N GLY A 52 16.88 -20.75 -14.39
CA GLY A 52 15.86 -21.23 -15.31
C GLY A 52 14.44 -20.66 -15.07
N ILE A 53 14.28 -19.82 -14.05
CA ILE A 53 13.01 -19.11 -13.77
C ILE A 53 13.16 -17.66 -14.25
N GLU A 54 12.26 -17.21 -15.10
CA GLU A 54 12.21 -15.79 -15.50
C GLU A 54 11.56 -14.98 -14.40
N VAL A 55 12.32 -14.05 -13.83
CA VAL A 55 11.88 -13.14 -12.78
C VAL A 55 11.69 -11.76 -13.34
N ALA A 56 10.50 -11.21 -13.21
CA ALA A 56 10.22 -9.82 -13.58
C ALA A 56 10.88 -8.87 -12.58
N MET A 57 11.85 -8.08 -13.05
CA MET A 57 12.59 -7.11 -12.24
C MET A 57 11.75 -5.84 -12.05
N ILE A 58 10.69 -5.94 -11.28
CA ILE A 58 9.75 -4.85 -11.01
C ILE A 58 9.85 -4.44 -9.54
N GLY A 59 9.97 -3.14 -9.30
CA GLY A 59 10.00 -2.56 -7.97
C GLY A 59 8.61 -2.38 -7.36
N TYR A 60 8.59 -2.19 -6.06
CA TYR A 60 7.37 -2.07 -5.25
C TYR A 60 7.24 -0.67 -4.62
N GLN A 61 7.73 0.35 -5.33
CA GLN A 61 7.60 1.75 -4.90
C GLN A 61 6.12 2.11 -4.71
N GLY A 62 5.82 2.77 -3.60
CA GLY A 62 4.46 3.20 -3.28
C GLY A 62 3.48 2.09 -2.88
N THR A 63 3.88 0.82 -2.88
CA THR A 63 3.01 -0.28 -2.46
C THR A 63 3.13 -0.57 -0.97
N VAL A 64 2.03 -0.97 -0.34
CA VAL A 64 1.95 -1.29 1.10
C VAL A 64 1.82 -2.79 1.31
N PHE A 65 0.84 -3.40 0.66
CA PHE A 65 0.45 -4.79 0.92
C PHE A 65 1.57 -5.82 0.64
N PRO A 66 2.26 -5.80 -0.52
CA PRO A 66 3.38 -6.71 -0.77
C PRO A 66 4.51 -6.55 0.25
N VAL A 67 4.77 -5.30 0.70
CA VAL A 67 5.81 -5.01 1.68
C VAL A 67 5.44 -5.57 3.05
N LEU A 68 4.19 -5.40 3.50
CA LEU A 68 3.71 -5.97 4.76
C LEU A 68 3.86 -7.49 4.79
N LEU A 69 3.46 -8.18 3.72
CA LEU A 69 3.60 -9.63 3.61
C LEU A 69 5.07 -10.06 3.63
N ALA A 70 5.92 -9.35 2.90
CA ALA A 70 7.36 -9.65 2.85
C ALA A 70 8.01 -9.49 4.21
N VAL A 71 7.67 -8.44 4.94
CA VAL A 71 8.22 -8.15 6.27
C VAL A 71 7.65 -9.09 7.34
N TRP A 72 6.39 -9.46 7.23
CA TRP A 72 5.80 -10.50 8.09
C TRP A 72 6.55 -11.83 7.91
N PHE A 73 6.76 -12.26 6.65
CA PHE A 73 7.54 -13.46 6.34
C PHE A 73 8.98 -13.35 6.86
N MET A 74 9.64 -12.21 6.62
CA MET A 74 10.98 -11.93 7.14
C MET A 74 11.05 -12.09 8.66
N SER A 75 10.07 -11.55 9.38
CA SER A 75 10.03 -11.64 10.85
C SER A 75 9.86 -13.08 11.34
N MET A 76 9.15 -13.92 10.57
CA MET A 76 9.06 -15.36 10.87
C MET A 76 10.40 -16.07 10.63
N VAL A 77 11.06 -15.77 9.52
CA VAL A 77 12.39 -16.34 9.18
C VAL A 77 13.40 -15.96 10.25
N GLU A 78 13.49 -14.67 10.60
CA GLU A 78 14.39 -14.17 11.64
C GLU A 78 14.20 -14.91 12.97
N LYS A 79 12.94 -15.02 13.44
CA LYS A 79 12.62 -15.70 14.70
C LYS A 79 12.99 -17.19 14.66
N ARG A 80 12.87 -17.83 13.52
CA ARG A 80 13.27 -19.24 13.34
C ARG A 80 14.79 -19.41 13.38
N LEU A 81 15.50 -18.54 12.65
CA LEU A 81 16.96 -18.57 12.61
C LEU A 81 17.59 -18.32 13.99
N ARG A 82 17.10 -17.33 14.73
CA ARG A 82 17.56 -17.04 16.10
C ARG A 82 17.41 -18.21 17.07
N ARG A 83 16.48 -19.13 16.83
CA ARG A 83 16.30 -20.32 17.68
C ARG A 83 17.22 -21.47 17.29
N GLY A 84 17.74 -21.46 16.08
CA GLY A 84 18.56 -22.56 15.53
C GLY A 84 20.04 -22.25 15.44
N ILE A 85 20.43 -20.97 15.44
CA ILE A 85 21.81 -20.52 15.31
C ILE A 85 22.42 -20.34 16.69
N PRO A 86 23.63 -20.88 16.95
CA PRO A 86 24.34 -20.64 18.20
C PRO A 86 24.63 -19.17 18.43
N ASP A 87 24.58 -18.71 19.70
CA ASP A 87 24.74 -17.30 20.10
C ASP A 87 26.02 -16.65 19.53
N ALA A 88 27.11 -17.42 19.43
CA ALA A 88 28.37 -16.93 18.89
C ALA A 88 28.29 -16.47 17.42
N LEU A 89 27.33 -17.01 16.66
CA LEU A 89 27.15 -16.73 15.23
C LEU A 89 25.85 -15.94 14.94
N ASP A 90 24.97 -15.80 15.92
CA ASP A 90 23.64 -15.19 15.74
C ASP A 90 23.74 -13.75 15.21
N LEU A 91 24.71 -12.98 15.71
CA LEU A 91 24.88 -11.57 15.33
C LEU A 91 25.19 -11.38 13.83
N ILE A 92 25.81 -12.36 13.18
CA ILE A 92 26.22 -12.29 11.78
C ILE A 92 25.31 -13.12 10.89
N LEU A 93 25.09 -14.39 11.23
CA LEU A 93 24.36 -15.32 10.36
C LEU A 93 22.87 -15.04 10.31
N THR A 94 22.24 -14.68 11.44
CA THR A 94 20.80 -14.44 11.46
C THR A 94 20.39 -13.26 10.58
N PRO A 95 20.95 -12.06 10.69
CA PRO A 95 20.58 -10.95 9.80
C PRO A 95 20.93 -11.25 8.34
N PHE A 96 22.07 -11.85 8.07
CA PHE A 96 22.53 -12.18 6.73
C PHE A 96 21.57 -13.17 6.03
N LEU A 97 21.27 -14.30 6.67
CA LEU A 97 20.36 -15.31 6.13
C LEU A 97 18.91 -14.78 6.06
N THR A 98 18.48 -14.01 7.06
CA THR A 98 17.14 -13.41 7.06
C THR A 98 16.95 -12.52 5.82
N VAL A 99 17.88 -11.62 5.54
CA VAL A 99 17.77 -10.70 4.39
C VAL A 99 17.83 -11.47 3.06
N ILE A 100 18.73 -12.42 2.92
CA ILE A 100 18.85 -13.22 1.69
C ILE A 100 17.57 -14.02 1.45
N ILE A 101 17.14 -14.84 2.40
CA ILE A 101 15.97 -15.71 2.25
C ILE A 101 14.72 -14.86 1.99
N SER A 102 14.52 -13.81 2.80
CA SER A 102 13.34 -12.98 2.68
C SER A 102 13.35 -12.12 1.42
N GLY A 103 14.52 -11.63 0.99
CA GLY A 103 14.68 -10.87 -0.24
C GLY A 103 14.32 -11.71 -1.48
N PHE A 104 14.84 -12.94 -1.56
CA PHE A 104 14.49 -13.85 -2.65
C PHE A 104 13.01 -14.20 -2.65
N ILE A 105 12.45 -14.59 -1.52
CA ILE A 105 11.01 -14.93 -1.42
C ILE A 105 10.14 -13.71 -1.72
N ALA A 106 10.54 -12.53 -1.28
CA ALA A 106 9.82 -11.30 -1.57
C ALA A 106 9.80 -11.00 -3.08
N LEU A 107 10.91 -11.13 -3.78
CA LEU A 107 10.99 -10.87 -5.22
C LEU A 107 10.39 -11.98 -6.09
N LEU A 108 10.59 -13.25 -5.70
CA LEU A 108 10.17 -14.40 -6.52
C LEU A 108 8.71 -14.81 -6.30
N LEU A 109 8.17 -14.66 -5.10
CA LEU A 109 6.84 -15.16 -4.75
C LEU A 109 5.89 -14.06 -4.30
N ILE A 110 6.25 -13.31 -3.23
CA ILE A 110 5.33 -12.36 -2.59
C ILE A 110 5.03 -11.20 -3.54
N GLY A 111 6.05 -10.70 -4.20
CA GLY A 111 5.90 -9.62 -5.14
C GLY A 111 5.01 -9.96 -6.34
N PRO A 112 5.31 -11.04 -7.10
CA PRO A 112 4.43 -11.49 -8.17
C PRO A 112 3.00 -11.78 -7.71
N ALA A 113 2.81 -12.42 -6.54
CA ALA A 113 1.49 -12.64 -5.97
C ALA A 113 0.75 -11.32 -5.67
N GLY A 114 1.46 -10.34 -5.11
CA GLY A 114 0.90 -9.00 -4.86
C GLY A 114 0.50 -8.28 -6.15
N ARG A 115 1.30 -8.42 -7.22
CA ARG A 115 0.92 -7.88 -8.55
C ARG A 115 -0.29 -8.60 -9.14
N ALA A 116 -0.32 -9.93 -9.11
CA ALA A 116 -1.45 -10.70 -9.61
C ALA A 116 -2.77 -10.33 -8.92
N LEU A 117 -2.72 -10.04 -7.60
CA LEU A 117 -3.86 -9.50 -6.87
C LEU A 117 -4.26 -8.12 -7.39
N GLY A 118 -3.29 -7.22 -7.61
CA GLY A 118 -3.51 -5.90 -8.18
C GLY A 118 -4.13 -5.97 -9.58
N ASP A 119 -3.60 -6.83 -10.45
CA ASP A 119 -4.10 -7.06 -11.80
C ASP A 119 -5.53 -7.65 -11.78
N GLY A 120 -5.79 -8.58 -10.87
CA GLY A 120 -7.13 -9.14 -10.66
C GLY A 120 -8.15 -8.08 -10.23
N ILE A 121 -7.78 -7.20 -9.30
CA ILE A 121 -8.61 -6.06 -8.89
C ILE A 121 -8.84 -5.10 -10.07
N SER A 122 -7.80 -4.79 -10.84
CA SER A 122 -7.91 -3.96 -12.04
C SER A 122 -8.88 -4.55 -13.06
N PHE A 123 -8.78 -5.85 -13.31
CA PHE A 123 -9.66 -6.56 -14.25
C PHE A 123 -11.13 -6.51 -13.78
N ILE A 124 -11.39 -6.77 -12.52
CA ILE A 124 -12.74 -6.68 -11.96
C ILE A 124 -13.28 -5.24 -12.07
N LEU A 125 -12.45 -4.24 -11.72
CA LEU A 125 -12.78 -2.84 -11.81
C LEU A 125 -13.12 -2.40 -13.23
N SER A 126 -12.24 -2.68 -14.18
CA SER A 126 -12.43 -2.31 -15.57
C SER A 126 -13.67 -2.98 -16.18
N THR A 127 -13.90 -4.26 -15.85
CA THR A 127 -15.09 -4.99 -16.29
C THR A 127 -16.37 -4.39 -15.69
N LEU A 128 -16.36 -4.09 -14.39
CA LEU A 128 -17.52 -3.50 -13.72
C LEU A 128 -17.84 -2.09 -14.26
N ILE A 129 -16.81 -1.29 -14.53
CA ILE A 129 -16.98 0.07 -15.06
C ILE A 129 -17.51 0.04 -16.48
N SER A 130 -17.02 -0.88 -17.32
CA SER A 130 -17.46 -0.99 -18.72
C SER A 130 -18.93 -1.46 -18.85
N HIS A 131 -19.41 -2.29 -17.91
CA HIS A 131 -20.77 -2.83 -17.97
C HIS A 131 -21.78 -2.08 -17.07
N ALA A 132 -21.33 -1.54 -15.95
CA ALA A 132 -22.16 -0.90 -14.94
C ALA A 132 -21.42 0.19 -14.17
N GLY A 133 -20.97 1.24 -14.86
CA GLY A 133 -20.12 2.30 -14.29
C GLY A 133 -20.73 2.99 -13.06
N TRP A 134 -22.05 3.16 -13.01
CA TRP A 134 -22.74 3.72 -11.85
C TRP A 134 -22.62 2.80 -10.61
N LEU A 135 -22.69 1.48 -10.81
CA LEU A 135 -22.54 0.49 -9.74
C LEU A 135 -21.08 0.45 -9.23
N ALA A 136 -20.11 0.55 -10.16
CA ALA A 136 -18.72 0.67 -9.80
C ALA A 136 -18.46 1.92 -8.95
N GLY A 137 -19.00 3.07 -9.37
CA GLY A 137 -18.90 4.32 -8.59
C GLY A 137 -19.50 4.20 -7.20
N LEU A 138 -20.68 3.58 -7.08
CA LEU A 138 -21.34 3.34 -5.80
C LEU A 138 -20.51 2.42 -4.88
N LEU A 139 -20.05 1.28 -5.40
CA LEU A 139 -19.32 0.29 -4.60
C LEU A 139 -17.94 0.81 -4.20
N PHE A 140 -17.15 1.30 -5.16
CA PHE A 140 -15.79 1.74 -4.87
C PHE A 140 -15.76 3.08 -4.13
N GLY A 141 -16.65 4.00 -4.45
CA GLY A 141 -16.79 5.25 -3.71
C GLY A 141 -17.25 5.02 -2.27
N GLY A 142 -18.25 4.14 -2.07
CA GLY A 142 -18.72 3.77 -0.75
C GLY A 142 -17.72 3.00 0.09
N LEU A 143 -16.93 2.10 -0.53
CA LEU A 143 -15.91 1.31 0.16
C LEU A 143 -14.56 2.03 0.28
N TYR A 144 -14.38 3.17 -0.36
CA TYR A 144 -13.08 3.84 -0.43
C TYR A 144 -12.46 4.10 0.93
N SER A 145 -13.23 4.59 1.89
CA SER A 145 -12.74 4.86 3.25
C SER A 145 -12.24 3.59 3.95
N VAL A 146 -12.89 2.45 3.72
CA VAL A 146 -12.44 1.14 4.21
C VAL A 146 -11.12 0.74 3.54
N ILE A 147 -11.03 0.94 2.22
CA ILE A 147 -9.81 0.67 1.45
C ILE A 147 -8.65 1.55 1.94
N VAL A 148 -8.92 2.82 2.27
CA VAL A 148 -7.91 3.73 2.83
C VAL A 148 -7.39 3.24 4.17
N ILE A 149 -8.25 2.78 5.07
CA ILE A 149 -7.86 2.25 6.40
C ILE A 149 -6.90 1.07 6.26
N THR A 150 -7.12 0.20 5.28
CA THR A 150 -6.24 -0.97 5.05
C THR A 150 -4.89 -0.59 4.43
N GLY A 151 -4.72 0.64 3.95
CA GLY A 151 -3.52 1.08 3.24
C GLY A 151 -3.40 0.54 1.80
N ILE A 152 -4.34 -0.31 1.35
CA ILE A 152 -4.32 -0.91 0.01
C ILE A 152 -4.50 0.16 -1.08
N HIS A 153 -5.14 1.31 -0.77
CA HIS A 153 -5.33 2.41 -1.72
C HIS A 153 -4.03 2.89 -2.40
N HIS A 154 -2.89 2.80 -1.73
CA HIS A 154 -1.60 3.13 -2.35
C HIS A 154 -1.22 2.17 -3.49
N SER A 155 -1.69 0.93 -3.44
CA SER A 155 -1.46 -0.04 -4.53
C SER A 155 -2.26 0.30 -5.79
N PHE A 156 -3.36 1.03 -5.67
CA PHE A 156 -4.15 1.50 -6.82
C PHE A 156 -3.41 2.53 -7.67
N HIS A 157 -2.42 3.25 -7.14
CA HIS A 157 -1.64 4.20 -7.94
C HIS A 157 -0.87 3.53 -9.08
N ALA A 158 -0.41 2.30 -8.89
CA ALA A 158 0.21 1.53 -9.97
C ALA A 158 -0.82 1.16 -11.06
N ILE A 159 -2.05 0.83 -10.65
CA ILE A 159 -3.17 0.56 -11.55
C ILE A 159 -3.54 1.81 -12.33
N GLU A 160 -3.67 2.95 -11.66
CA GLU A 160 -3.95 4.25 -12.27
C GLU A 160 -2.91 4.64 -13.32
N ALA A 161 -1.63 4.45 -13.01
CA ALA A 161 -0.55 4.66 -13.96
C ALA A 161 -0.65 3.71 -15.16
N GLY A 162 -1.00 2.45 -14.94
CA GLY A 162 -1.26 1.46 -15.99
C GLY A 162 -2.42 1.85 -16.89
N LEU A 163 -3.53 2.37 -16.33
CA LEU A 163 -4.69 2.85 -17.10
C LEU A 163 -4.32 4.01 -18.01
N LEU A 164 -3.54 4.98 -17.50
CA LEU A 164 -3.07 6.12 -18.27
C LEU A 164 -2.03 5.72 -19.34
N GLY A 165 -1.17 4.75 -19.02
CA GLY A 165 -0.14 4.25 -19.94
C GLY A 165 -0.67 3.31 -21.02
N ASN A 166 -1.89 2.80 -20.90
CA ASN A 166 -2.50 1.91 -21.88
C ASN A 166 -3.12 2.71 -23.03
N PRO A 167 -2.59 2.61 -24.27
CA PRO A 167 -3.12 3.36 -25.43
C PRO A 167 -4.60 3.10 -25.74
N SER A 168 -5.12 1.93 -25.32
CA SER A 168 -6.53 1.56 -25.55
C SER A 168 -7.48 2.19 -24.54
N ILE A 169 -6.99 2.63 -23.37
CA ILE A 169 -7.80 3.19 -22.28
C ILE A 169 -7.52 4.69 -22.15
N GLY A 170 -6.28 5.08 -21.90
CA GLY A 170 -5.80 6.47 -21.87
C GLY A 170 -6.44 7.39 -20.84
N VAL A 171 -7.29 6.86 -19.95
CA VAL A 171 -8.03 7.63 -18.95
C VAL A 171 -7.97 6.95 -17.58
N ASN A 172 -7.83 7.76 -16.54
CA ASN A 172 -7.93 7.30 -15.15
C ASN A 172 -9.35 7.53 -14.63
N PHE A 173 -10.20 6.52 -14.72
CA PHE A 173 -11.57 6.57 -14.23
C PHE A 173 -11.70 6.34 -12.71
N LEU A 174 -10.62 5.91 -12.03
CA LEU A 174 -10.62 5.73 -10.56
C LEU A 174 -10.49 7.06 -9.84
N LEU A 175 -9.70 7.98 -10.37
CA LEU A 175 -9.42 9.27 -9.72
C LEU A 175 -10.68 10.09 -9.41
N PRO A 176 -11.68 10.22 -10.31
CA PRO A 176 -12.94 10.87 -9.97
C PRO A 176 -13.71 10.20 -8.83
N ILE A 177 -13.69 8.86 -8.76
CA ILE A 177 -14.35 8.09 -7.69
C ILE A 177 -13.68 8.40 -6.35
N TRP A 178 -12.34 8.37 -6.30
CA TRP A 178 -11.58 8.73 -5.11
C TRP A 178 -11.80 10.19 -4.68
N ALA A 179 -11.82 11.10 -5.63
CA ALA A 179 -12.08 12.52 -5.35
C ALA A 179 -13.44 12.74 -4.69
N MET A 180 -14.50 12.12 -5.19
CA MET A 180 -15.83 12.21 -4.60
C MET A 180 -15.89 11.59 -3.19
N ALA A 181 -15.22 10.46 -2.97
CA ALA A 181 -15.13 9.83 -1.66
C ALA A 181 -14.35 10.71 -0.66
N ASN A 182 -13.27 11.35 -1.09
CA ASN A 182 -12.50 12.30 -0.28
C ASN A 182 -13.35 13.50 0.14
N VAL A 183 -14.12 14.08 -0.79
CA VAL A 183 -15.05 15.18 -0.50
C VAL A 183 -16.15 14.74 0.48
N ALA A 184 -16.67 13.52 0.34
CA ALA A 184 -17.65 12.97 1.28
C ALA A 184 -17.08 12.86 2.71
N GLN A 185 -15.84 12.41 2.87
CA GLN A 185 -15.14 12.35 4.16
C GLN A 185 -14.92 13.76 4.76
N GLY A 186 -14.59 14.73 3.92
CA GLY A 186 -14.51 16.14 4.33
C GLY A 186 -15.87 16.68 4.80
N GLY A 187 -16.93 16.38 4.07
CA GLY A 187 -18.32 16.73 4.45
C GLY A 187 -18.73 16.13 5.79
N ALA A 188 -18.38 14.85 6.03
CA ALA A 188 -18.62 14.20 7.31
C ALA A 188 -17.89 14.90 8.47
N CYS A 189 -16.65 15.34 8.25
CA CYS A 189 -15.90 16.15 9.21
C CYS A 189 -16.60 17.49 9.48
N PHE A 190 -17.08 18.18 8.45
CA PHE A 190 -17.85 19.42 8.67
C PHE A 190 -19.09 19.19 9.53
N ALA A 191 -19.82 18.07 9.32
CA ALA A 191 -20.96 17.74 10.16
C ALA A 191 -20.56 17.57 11.64
N VAL A 192 -19.39 16.97 11.92
CA VAL A 192 -18.84 16.86 13.28
C VAL A 192 -18.50 18.24 13.82
N TRP A 193 -17.86 19.09 13.02
CA TRP A 193 -17.50 20.46 13.42
C TRP A 193 -18.72 21.30 13.82
N PHE A 194 -19.80 21.22 13.05
CA PHE A 194 -21.05 21.92 13.37
C PHE A 194 -21.73 21.38 14.64
N LYS A 195 -21.70 20.07 14.85
CA LYS A 195 -22.39 19.44 15.98
C LYS A 195 -21.61 19.46 17.29
N THR A 196 -20.29 19.45 17.27
CA THR A 196 -19.49 19.42 18.50
C THR A 196 -19.47 20.75 19.22
N LYS A 197 -19.56 20.68 20.55
CA LYS A 197 -19.38 21.86 21.43
C LYS A 197 -17.96 21.93 22.00
N ASP A 198 -17.15 20.87 21.83
CA ASP A 198 -15.78 20.81 22.33
C ASP A 198 -14.85 21.63 21.44
N ALA A 199 -14.24 22.65 22.03
CA ALA A 199 -13.34 23.55 21.32
C ALA A 199 -12.07 22.86 20.79
N LYS A 200 -11.56 21.83 21.50
CA LYS A 200 -10.39 21.04 21.04
C LYS A 200 -10.73 20.21 19.81
N ILE A 201 -11.90 19.59 19.81
CA ILE A 201 -12.39 18.83 18.64
C ILE A 201 -12.63 19.77 17.47
N LYS A 202 -13.27 20.92 17.67
CA LYS A 202 -13.46 21.92 16.62
C LYS A 202 -12.15 22.36 15.97
N ALA A 203 -11.13 22.61 16.79
CA ALA A 203 -9.83 23.09 16.29
C ALA A 203 -9.13 22.11 15.34
N ILE A 204 -9.29 20.80 15.55
CA ILE A 204 -8.68 19.77 14.69
C ILE A 204 -9.59 19.37 13.53
N THR A 205 -10.92 19.43 13.70
CA THR A 205 -11.88 18.93 12.70
C THR A 205 -11.92 19.83 11.46
N LEU A 206 -11.86 21.15 11.64
CA LEU A 206 -11.94 22.08 10.51
C LEU A 206 -10.75 21.94 9.53
N PRO A 207 -9.49 21.95 9.98
CA PRO A 207 -8.35 21.69 9.11
C PRO A 207 -8.41 20.30 8.46
N SER A 208 -8.86 19.28 9.20
CA SER A 208 -9.01 17.91 8.68
C SER A 208 -10.07 17.83 7.56
N ALA A 209 -11.17 18.58 7.67
CA ALA A 209 -12.20 18.65 6.64
C ALA A 209 -11.65 19.25 5.34
N PHE A 210 -10.94 20.39 5.43
CA PHE A 210 -10.31 21.00 4.27
C PHE A 210 -9.21 20.12 3.67
N SER A 211 -8.38 19.47 4.50
CA SER A 211 -7.36 18.52 4.06
C SER A 211 -7.98 17.38 3.23
N ALA A 212 -9.11 16.81 3.69
CA ALA A 212 -9.80 15.76 2.97
C ALA A 212 -10.34 16.21 1.62
N MET A 213 -10.90 17.42 1.54
CA MET A 213 -11.37 18.01 0.27
C MET A 213 -10.22 18.24 -0.72
N LEU A 214 -9.00 18.45 -0.24
CA LEU A 214 -7.79 18.57 -1.06
C LEU A 214 -7.15 17.20 -1.39
N GLY A 215 -7.77 16.10 -0.98
CA GLY A 215 -7.31 14.75 -1.28
C GLY A 215 -6.44 14.07 -0.22
N ILE A 216 -6.24 14.72 0.95
CA ILE A 216 -5.47 14.16 2.08
C ILE A 216 -6.46 13.79 3.18
N THR A 217 -6.92 12.54 3.18
CA THR A 217 -8.05 12.09 4.00
C THR A 217 -7.65 11.48 5.34
N GLU A 218 -6.38 11.19 5.58
CA GLU A 218 -5.91 10.49 6.78
C GLU A 218 -6.29 11.22 8.06
N ALA A 219 -6.13 12.54 8.09
CA ALA A 219 -6.51 13.35 9.25
C ALA A 219 -8.03 13.33 9.52
N ALA A 220 -8.83 13.31 8.46
CA ALA A 220 -10.29 13.24 8.55
C ALA A 220 -10.75 11.84 8.99
N ILE A 221 -10.25 10.80 8.33
CA ILE A 221 -10.65 9.41 8.60
C ILE A 221 -10.20 8.98 10.00
N PHE A 222 -8.90 9.02 10.28
CA PHE A 222 -8.36 8.51 11.53
C PHE A 222 -8.56 9.46 12.72
N GLY A 223 -8.45 10.77 12.47
CA GLY A 223 -8.55 11.78 13.54
C GLY A 223 -9.99 12.03 13.99
N ILE A 224 -10.95 11.98 13.09
CA ILE A 224 -12.32 12.42 13.32
C ILE A 224 -13.35 11.34 13.02
N ASN A 225 -13.49 10.93 11.74
CA ASN A 225 -14.64 10.15 11.30
C ASN A 225 -14.68 8.76 11.95
N LEU A 226 -13.55 8.06 11.97
CA LEU A 226 -13.44 6.75 12.59
C LEU A 226 -13.59 6.83 14.12
N ARG A 227 -13.10 7.90 14.74
CA ARG A 227 -13.23 8.11 16.18
C ARG A 227 -14.69 8.24 16.63
N PHE A 228 -15.54 8.87 15.83
CA PHE A 228 -16.96 9.05 16.13
C PHE A 228 -17.86 7.98 15.49
N VAL A 229 -17.31 7.08 14.70
CA VAL A 229 -17.96 5.95 14.00
C VAL A 229 -19.06 6.40 13.02
N LYS A 230 -20.09 7.10 13.47
CA LYS A 230 -21.22 7.56 12.62
C LYS A 230 -20.79 8.40 11.41
N PRO A 231 -19.84 9.34 11.51
CA PRO A 231 -19.36 10.08 10.34
C PRO A 231 -18.54 9.23 9.36
N PHE A 232 -18.10 8.05 9.79
CA PHE A 232 -17.35 7.13 8.96
C PHE A 232 -18.25 6.22 8.11
N ILE A 233 -19.40 5.82 8.65
CA ILE A 233 -20.41 4.97 7.99
C ILE A 233 -21.32 5.82 7.09
#